data_f7fc5cb1b821a133e47709c52aa37a7c
#
_entry.id   f7fc5cb1b821a133e47709c52aa37a7c
#
_cell.length_a   1.000
_cell.length_b   1.000
_cell.length_c   1.000
_cell.angle_alpha   90.00
_cell.angle_beta   90.00
_cell.angle_gamma   90.00
#
_symmetry.space_group_name_H-M   'P 1'
#
loop_
_entity.id
_entity.type
_entity.pdbx_description
1 polymer ?
#
loop_
_entity_poly.entity_id
_entity_poly.type
_entity_poly.pdbx_seq_one_letter_code
_entity_poly.pdbx_strand_id
1 'polypeptide(L)'
;VQQNPHPHAAPVLRRTRRRLAGLTTAVAAVLALGTLTGPGAQAADNPYERGPAPTQSSIEALRGPYSVADTSVSSLSVTGFGGGTVYYPTSTSDGTFGAVVISPGFTAYQSSISWLGARLASQGFVVFTIDTNTTLDQPDSRGRQLLAALDYLTERSSVRGRIDSSRLGVMGHSMGGGGSLEAAKSRPSLQAAIPLTPWNLDKSWPEVSTPTLIFGADGDTVAPVASHAEPFYSGLPSGTDRAYLELNNATHFSPNSSNTTIAKYSISWLKRFIDNDTRYEQFLCPLPRPSLTIEEYRGNCPHGS
;
A
#
# COMPACT_ATOMS: atom_id res chain seq x y z
N VAL A 1 8.47 -36.20 63.44
CA VAL A 1 9.58 -36.75 64.25
C VAL A 1 10.85 -36.23 63.61
N GLN A 2 11.37 -35.18 64.23
CA GLN A 2 12.78 -34.99 64.77
C GLN A 2 13.86 -34.99 63.71
N GLN A 3 14.84 -34.13 63.65
CA GLN A 3 15.38 -33.00 64.46
C GLN A 3 16.66 -32.58 63.73
N ASN A 4 16.93 -31.28 63.70
CA ASN A 4 18.23 -30.67 63.48
C ASN A 4 19.22 -31.07 64.61
N PRO A 5 20.52 -30.92 64.47
CA PRO A 5 21.12 -29.59 64.79
C PRO A 5 22.45 -29.24 64.05
N HIS A 6 22.72 -27.92 64.01
CA HIS A 6 24.04 -27.25 63.99
C HIS A 6 24.85 -27.55 65.31
N PRO A 7 26.08 -27.09 65.57
CA PRO A 7 26.90 -26.01 64.98
C PRO A 7 28.44 -26.29 64.97
N HIS A 8 29.29 -25.35 64.55
CA HIS A 8 30.36 -24.71 65.40
C HIS A 8 31.32 -23.82 64.57
N ALA A 9 31.68 -22.75 65.23
CA ALA A 9 32.38 -21.57 64.73
C ALA A 9 33.91 -21.58 65.11
N ALA A 10 34.65 -20.78 64.28
CA ALA A 10 35.82 -19.92 64.56
C ALA A 10 37.16 -20.57 65.13
N PRO A 11 38.31 -19.92 65.09
CA PRO A 11 38.59 -18.47 65.19
C PRO A 11 39.78 -17.91 64.35
N VAL A 12 39.75 -16.62 64.28
CA VAL A 12 40.73 -15.54 64.10
C VAL A 12 42.19 -15.83 64.42
N LEU A 13 43.12 -15.33 63.60
CA LEU A 13 44.40 -14.80 64.06
C LEU A 13 44.91 -13.64 63.17
N ARG A 14 45.03 -12.49 63.84
CA ARG A 14 45.71 -11.28 63.35
C ARG A 14 47.22 -11.50 63.27
N ARG A 15 47.86 -10.87 62.21
CA ARG A 15 49.21 -10.26 62.45
C ARG A 15 49.41 -9.07 61.45
N THR A 16 49.69 -7.96 62.14
CA THR A 16 50.21 -6.68 61.64
C THR A 16 51.67 -6.78 61.18
N ARG A 17 52.05 -6.04 60.14
CA ARG A 17 53.19 -5.06 60.17
C ARG A 17 53.49 -4.48 58.76
N ARG A 18 53.44 -3.18 58.76
CA ARG A 18 54.39 -2.09 58.46
C ARG A 18 54.65 -1.80 56.92
N ARG A 19 54.21 -0.62 56.66
CA ARG A 19 54.69 0.51 55.84
C ARG A 19 56.01 0.30 55.04
N LEU A 20 55.92 0.65 53.76
CA LEU A 20 56.95 1.48 53.11
C LEU A 20 56.23 2.29 52.00
N ALA A 21 56.51 3.59 52.04
CA ALA A 21 56.02 4.55 51.07
C ALA A 21 56.83 4.44 49.77
N GLY A 22 56.18 4.44 48.63
CA GLY A 22 56.77 4.61 47.33
C GLY A 22 55.86 5.48 46.49
N LEU A 23 56.25 6.75 46.30
CA LEU A 23 55.62 7.62 45.30
C LEU A 23 55.89 7.05 43.91
N THR A 24 54.84 6.72 43.19
CA THR A 24 54.89 6.56 41.74
C THR A 24 53.79 7.42 41.13
N THR A 25 54.23 8.43 40.42
CA THR A 25 53.42 9.30 39.59
C THR A 25 52.64 8.48 38.53
N ALA A 26 51.34 8.34 38.71
CA ALA A 26 50.46 7.77 37.71
C ALA A 26 50.11 8.87 36.70
N VAL A 27 50.66 8.79 35.51
CA VAL A 27 50.19 9.55 34.34
C VAL A 27 48.82 8.95 33.96
N ALA A 28 47.76 9.67 34.22
CA ALA A 28 46.42 9.33 33.72
C ALA A 28 46.36 9.62 32.24
N ALA A 29 46.51 8.59 31.40
CA ALA A 29 46.14 8.64 29.99
C ALA A 29 44.61 8.62 29.90
N VAL A 30 44.02 9.78 29.69
CA VAL A 30 42.62 9.91 29.27
C VAL A 30 42.49 9.40 27.87
N LEU A 31 42.06 8.14 27.73
CA LEU A 31 41.59 7.61 26.44
C LEU A 31 40.22 8.28 26.14
N ALA A 32 40.25 9.37 25.37
CA ALA A 32 39.07 9.91 24.71
C ALA A 32 38.61 8.85 23.69
N LEU A 33 37.62 8.02 24.05
CA LEU A 33 36.82 7.30 23.05
C LEU A 33 36.05 8.35 22.27
N GLY A 34 36.65 8.85 21.21
CA GLY A 34 35.93 9.55 20.17
C GLY A 34 34.98 8.54 19.51
N THR A 35 33.70 8.66 19.79
CA THR A 35 32.67 8.05 18.96
C THR A 35 32.79 8.66 17.58
N LEU A 36 33.46 7.95 16.67
CA LEU A 36 33.35 8.21 15.24
C LEU A 36 31.88 7.93 14.87
N THR A 37 31.02 8.93 15.03
CA THR A 37 29.78 8.97 14.27
C THR A 37 30.22 9.21 12.82
N GLY A 38 30.41 8.11 12.09
CA GLY A 38 30.51 8.19 10.63
C GLY A 38 29.29 8.95 10.12
N PRO A 39 29.39 9.71 9.02
CA PRO A 39 28.21 10.27 8.40
C PRO A 39 27.25 9.11 8.18
N GLY A 40 26.11 9.11 8.88
CA GLY A 40 25.02 8.19 8.61
C GLY A 40 24.77 8.29 7.11
N ALA A 41 24.81 7.16 6.41
CA ALA A 41 24.40 7.13 5.02
C ALA A 41 23.00 7.74 4.98
N GLN A 42 22.90 8.99 4.50
CA GLN A 42 21.60 9.57 4.19
C GLN A 42 21.02 8.65 3.12
N ALA A 43 19.87 8.06 3.44
CA ALA A 43 19.09 7.37 2.42
C ALA A 43 18.95 8.37 1.26
N ALA A 44 19.29 7.94 0.05
CA ALA A 44 19.12 8.78 -1.12
C ALA A 44 17.69 9.27 -1.13
N ASP A 45 17.49 10.59 -1.25
CA ASP A 45 16.15 11.18 -1.27
C ASP A 45 15.33 10.49 -2.35
N ASN A 46 14.18 9.92 -1.98
CA ASN A 46 13.28 9.28 -2.94
C ASN A 46 12.71 10.38 -3.87
N PRO A 47 13.04 10.38 -5.17
CA PRO A 47 12.61 11.44 -6.09
C PRO A 47 11.09 11.42 -6.34
N TYR A 48 10.41 10.39 -5.87
CA TYR A 48 8.97 10.18 -6.08
C TYR A 48 8.12 10.53 -4.85
N GLU A 49 8.73 10.91 -3.72
CA GLU A 49 7.97 11.41 -2.59
C GLU A 49 7.16 12.65 -2.99
N ARG A 50 5.88 12.64 -2.66
CA ARG A 50 4.94 13.73 -2.98
C ARG A 50 4.16 14.13 -1.73
N GLY A 51 4.11 15.42 -1.49
CA GLY A 51 3.37 16.00 -0.37
C GLY A 51 4.08 15.83 0.99
N PRO A 52 3.44 16.35 2.05
CA PRO A 52 3.99 16.32 3.40
C PRO A 52 4.04 14.88 3.96
N ALA A 53 4.82 14.69 5.04
CA ALA A 53 4.85 13.42 5.77
C ALA A 53 3.41 13.02 6.19
N PRO A 54 3.00 11.76 5.94
CA PRO A 54 1.64 11.35 6.21
C PRO A 54 1.38 11.18 7.71
N THR A 55 0.13 11.43 8.08
CA THR A 55 -0.41 11.14 9.41
C THR A 55 -1.67 10.29 9.25
N GLN A 56 -2.11 9.65 10.34
CA GLN A 56 -3.39 8.94 10.36
C GLN A 56 -4.54 9.82 9.84
N SER A 57 -4.63 11.06 10.33
CA SER A 57 -5.67 11.99 9.91
C SER A 57 -5.57 12.41 8.44
N SER A 58 -4.36 12.54 7.89
CA SER A 58 -4.18 12.96 6.49
C SER A 58 -4.59 11.87 5.49
N ILE A 59 -4.35 10.59 5.80
CA ILE A 59 -4.76 9.48 4.93
C ILE A 59 -6.24 9.12 5.08
N GLU A 60 -6.87 9.49 6.18
CA GLU A 60 -8.31 9.33 6.43
C GLU A 60 -9.15 10.50 5.92
N ALA A 61 -8.53 11.66 5.69
CA ALA A 61 -9.20 12.84 5.18
C ALA A 61 -9.85 12.61 3.80
N LEU A 62 -10.96 13.31 3.53
CA LEU A 62 -11.64 13.24 2.23
C LEU A 62 -10.79 13.81 1.09
N ARG A 63 -9.85 14.70 1.40
CA ARG A 63 -8.92 15.31 0.46
C ARG A 63 -7.51 15.34 1.04
N GLY A 64 -6.53 15.09 0.19
CA GLY A 64 -5.11 15.26 0.45
C GLY A 64 -4.64 16.69 0.20
N PRO A 65 -3.31 16.91 0.17
CA PRO A 65 -2.72 18.24 0.07
C PRO A 65 -2.82 18.89 -1.30
N TYR A 66 -3.15 18.14 -2.37
CA TYR A 66 -3.21 18.67 -3.73
C TYR A 66 -4.61 19.13 -4.12
N SER A 67 -4.69 20.33 -4.73
CA SER A 67 -5.88 20.76 -5.47
C SER A 67 -6.04 19.89 -6.71
N VAL A 68 -7.28 19.48 -7.01
CA VAL A 68 -7.62 18.53 -8.08
C VAL A 68 -8.48 19.21 -9.12
N ALA A 69 -8.19 18.95 -10.38
CA ALA A 69 -9.07 19.16 -11.51
C ALA A 69 -9.42 17.83 -12.16
N ASP A 70 -10.44 17.83 -13.00
CA ASP A 70 -10.83 16.66 -13.78
C ASP A 70 -11.08 17.04 -15.25
N THR A 71 -11.06 16.02 -16.11
CA THR A 71 -11.43 16.12 -17.51
C THR A 71 -12.10 14.84 -17.99
N SER A 72 -13.18 14.99 -18.73
CA SER A 72 -13.90 13.87 -19.33
C SER A 72 -13.20 13.38 -20.60
N VAL A 73 -13.22 12.08 -20.80
CA VAL A 73 -12.70 11.39 -21.99
C VAL A 73 -13.86 10.67 -22.67
N SER A 74 -14.24 11.16 -23.87
CA SER A 74 -15.32 10.56 -24.63
C SER A 74 -14.96 9.16 -25.16
N SER A 75 -15.91 8.23 -25.15
CA SER A 75 -15.77 6.93 -25.79
C SER A 75 -15.45 7.02 -27.29
N LEU A 76 -15.88 8.10 -27.95
CA LEU A 76 -15.59 8.35 -29.38
C LEU A 76 -14.13 8.74 -29.64
N SER A 77 -13.37 9.16 -28.60
CA SER A 77 -11.97 9.60 -28.72
C SER A 77 -10.96 8.53 -28.32
N VAL A 78 -11.42 7.35 -27.94
CA VAL A 78 -10.57 6.25 -27.45
C VAL A 78 -10.91 4.94 -28.13
N THR A 79 -10.00 3.98 -28.05
CA THR A 79 -10.19 2.60 -28.48
C THR A 79 -9.75 1.67 -27.36
N GLY A 80 -10.46 0.55 -27.21
CA GLY A 80 -10.13 -0.48 -26.25
C GLY A 80 -10.79 -0.31 -24.88
N PHE A 81 -11.51 0.79 -24.62
CA PHE A 81 -12.34 1.02 -23.44
C PHE A 81 -13.40 2.11 -23.71
N GLY A 82 -14.33 2.31 -22.78
CA GLY A 82 -15.52 3.13 -22.99
C GLY A 82 -15.38 4.63 -22.66
N GLY A 83 -14.15 5.16 -22.47
CA GLY A 83 -13.94 6.54 -22.02
C GLY A 83 -13.95 6.63 -20.49
N GLY A 84 -14.28 7.82 -19.94
CA GLY A 84 -14.32 8.01 -18.46
C GLY A 84 -13.94 9.41 -18.01
N THR A 85 -13.44 9.53 -16.76
CA THR A 85 -13.02 10.80 -16.18
C THR A 85 -11.61 10.68 -15.58
N VAL A 86 -10.72 11.59 -15.98
CA VAL A 86 -9.36 11.72 -15.44
C VAL A 86 -9.34 12.81 -14.39
N TYR A 87 -8.90 12.47 -13.17
CA TYR A 87 -8.68 13.39 -12.05
C TYR A 87 -7.17 13.58 -11.87
N TYR A 88 -6.72 14.80 -11.65
CA TYR A 88 -5.28 15.07 -11.56
C TYR A 88 -4.95 16.28 -10.67
N PRO A 89 -3.77 16.28 -10.02
CA PRO A 89 -3.28 17.45 -9.32
C PRO A 89 -3.10 18.65 -10.27
N THR A 90 -3.55 19.83 -9.86
CA THR A 90 -3.46 21.03 -10.72
C THR A 90 -2.04 21.58 -10.81
N SER A 91 -1.23 21.41 -9.77
CA SER A 91 0.18 21.80 -9.74
C SER A 91 1.09 20.62 -10.05
N THR A 92 2.19 20.90 -10.74
CA THR A 92 3.31 19.95 -10.98
C THR A 92 4.61 20.49 -10.36
N SER A 93 4.52 21.38 -9.37
CA SER A 93 5.70 21.94 -8.69
C SER A 93 6.57 20.86 -8.04
N ASP A 94 5.94 19.75 -7.62
CA ASP A 94 6.62 18.61 -7.01
C ASP A 94 7.08 17.56 -8.05
N GLY A 95 6.92 17.85 -9.35
CA GLY A 95 7.25 16.95 -10.46
C GLY A 95 6.06 16.19 -11.02
N THR A 96 6.33 15.09 -11.72
CA THR A 96 5.32 14.20 -12.29
C THR A 96 4.77 13.24 -11.24
N PHE A 97 3.59 12.69 -11.50
CA PHE A 97 2.85 11.80 -10.60
C PHE A 97 2.74 10.39 -11.18
N GLY A 98 2.62 9.40 -10.32
CA GLY A 98 2.17 8.08 -10.73
C GLY A 98 0.72 8.10 -11.21
N ALA A 99 0.30 7.12 -11.99
CA ALA A 99 -1.07 7.04 -12.50
C ALA A 99 -1.76 5.74 -12.12
N VAL A 100 -3.08 5.83 -11.90
CA VAL A 100 -3.93 4.70 -11.52
C VAL A 100 -5.20 4.69 -12.37
N VAL A 101 -5.53 3.55 -12.98
CA VAL A 101 -6.79 3.36 -13.69
C VAL A 101 -7.71 2.46 -12.88
N ILE A 102 -9.00 2.83 -12.78
CA ILE A 102 -10.00 2.14 -11.97
C ILE A 102 -11.18 1.70 -12.85
N SER A 103 -11.50 0.39 -12.84
CA SER A 103 -12.63 -0.19 -13.57
C SER A 103 -13.82 -0.47 -12.65
N PRO A 104 -15.06 -0.17 -13.08
CA PRO A 104 -16.28 -0.52 -12.35
C PRO A 104 -16.57 -2.02 -12.39
N GLY A 105 -17.62 -2.43 -11.68
CA GLY A 105 -18.16 -3.79 -11.70
C GLY A 105 -19.11 -4.09 -12.88
N PHE A 106 -19.68 -5.30 -12.89
CA PHE A 106 -20.67 -5.74 -13.84
C PHE A 106 -21.92 -4.86 -13.79
N THR A 107 -22.47 -4.49 -14.95
CA THR A 107 -23.62 -3.58 -15.12
C THR A 107 -23.41 -2.15 -14.61
N ALA A 108 -22.20 -1.81 -14.12
CA ALA A 108 -21.91 -0.51 -13.56
C ALA A 108 -21.10 0.39 -14.52
N TYR A 109 -21.24 1.68 -14.31
CA TYR A 109 -20.44 2.74 -14.95
C TYR A 109 -19.41 3.29 -13.97
N GLN A 110 -18.44 4.07 -14.48
CA GLN A 110 -17.42 4.74 -13.67
C GLN A 110 -17.99 5.54 -12.48
N SER A 111 -19.22 6.04 -12.60
CA SER A 111 -19.88 6.80 -11.53
C SER A 111 -19.97 6.03 -10.22
N SER A 112 -20.03 4.70 -10.27
CA SER A 112 -20.08 3.85 -9.07
C SER A 112 -18.79 3.85 -8.24
N ILE A 113 -17.65 4.26 -8.85
CA ILE A 113 -16.31 4.26 -8.22
C ILE A 113 -15.64 5.64 -8.31
N SER A 114 -16.33 6.66 -8.84
CA SER A 114 -15.76 7.99 -9.10
C SER A 114 -15.32 8.73 -7.84
N TRP A 115 -15.84 8.37 -6.67
CA TRP A 115 -15.45 8.96 -5.38
C TRP A 115 -13.95 8.72 -5.07
N LEU A 116 -13.36 7.62 -5.58
CA LEU A 116 -11.92 7.35 -5.49
C LEU A 116 -11.10 8.32 -6.35
N GLY A 117 -11.65 8.76 -7.49
CA GLY A 117 -10.94 9.60 -8.44
C GLY A 117 -10.32 10.84 -7.80
N ALA A 118 -11.16 11.76 -7.35
CA ALA A 118 -10.68 13.00 -6.73
C ALA A 118 -9.98 12.77 -5.38
N ARG A 119 -10.34 11.71 -4.64
CA ARG A 119 -9.72 11.39 -3.35
C ARG A 119 -8.27 10.97 -3.53
N LEU A 120 -7.99 10.02 -4.42
CA LEU A 120 -6.63 9.57 -4.72
C LEU A 120 -5.82 10.64 -5.44
N ALA A 121 -6.44 11.38 -6.38
CA ALA A 121 -5.74 12.47 -7.07
C ALA A 121 -5.26 13.56 -6.11
N SER A 122 -6.05 13.87 -5.07
CA SER A 122 -5.63 14.84 -4.04
C SER A 122 -4.46 14.37 -3.18
N GLN A 123 -4.10 13.10 -3.25
CA GLN A 123 -2.91 12.52 -2.61
C GLN A 123 -1.68 12.49 -3.52
N GLY A 124 -1.80 13.00 -4.76
CA GLY A 124 -0.68 13.10 -5.70
C GLY A 124 -0.61 11.94 -6.69
N PHE A 125 -1.75 11.58 -7.30
CA PHE A 125 -1.84 10.62 -8.41
C PHE A 125 -2.63 11.24 -9.57
N VAL A 126 -2.38 10.78 -10.78
CA VAL A 126 -3.33 10.93 -11.89
C VAL A 126 -4.24 9.71 -11.87
N VAL A 127 -5.54 9.92 -11.72
CA VAL A 127 -6.51 8.82 -11.54
C VAL A 127 -7.53 8.83 -12.66
N PHE A 128 -7.71 7.71 -13.32
CA PHE A 128 -8.68 7.56 -14.40
C PHE A 128 -9.73 6.53 -14.03
N THR A 129 -10.94 6.96 -13.75
CA THR A 129 -12.10 6.06 -13.63
C THR A 129 -12.69 5.85 -15.01
N ILE A 130 -12.73 4.59 -15.48
CA ILE A 130 -13.14 4.26 -16.84
C ILE A 130 -14.55 3.69 -16.89
N ASP A 131 -15.23 3.96 -17.99
CA ASP A 131 -16.32 3.11 -18.47
C ASP A 131 -15.74 1.98 -19.32
N THR A 132 -16.39 0.82 -19.29
CA THR A 132 -16.03 -0.33 -20.13
C THR A 132 -16.72 -0.25 -21.49
N ASN A 133 -16.24 -0.98 -22.49
CA ASN A 133 -16.86 -1.02 -23.83
C ASN A 133 -18.32 -1.44 -23.75
N THR A 134 -18.61 -2.44 -22.90
CA THR A 134 -19.97 -2.77 -22.47
C THR A 134 -20.00 -2.98 -20.96
N THR A 135 -21.12 -2.70 -20.33
CA THR A 135 -21.28 -2.96 -18.88
C THR A 135 -21.28 -4.45 -18.54
N LEU A 136 -21.40 -5.34 -19.54
CA LEU A 136 -21.42 -6.80 -19.40
C LEU A 136 -20.04 -7.46 -19.56
N ASP A 137 -19.01 -6.67 -19.81
CA ASP A 137 -17.64 -7.16 -20.03
C ASP A 137 -17.14 -7.99 -18.84
N GLN A 138 -16.49 -9.11 -19.15
CA GLN A 138 -15.94 -10.04 -18.18
C GLN A 138 -14.56 -9.55 -17.66
N PRO A 139 -14.03 -10.12 -16.56
CA PRO A 139 -12.78 -9.67 -15.96
C PRO A 139 -11.58 -9.58 -16.93
N ASP A 140 -11.38 -10.58 -17.79
CA ASP A 140 -10.29 -10.59 -18.78
C ASP A 140 -10.38 -9.41 -19.76
N SER A 141 -11.60 -9.09 -20.22
CA SER A 141 -11.85 -7.91 -21.07
C SER A 141 -11.58 -6.61 -20.30
N ARG A 142 -12.01 -6.53 -19.01
CA ARG A 142 -11.76 -5.36 -18.16
C ARG A 142 -10.27 -5.17 -17.88
N GLY A 143 -9.50 -6.26 -17.73
CA GLY A 143 -8.04 -6.21 -17.62
C GLY A 143 -7.40 -5.57 -18.85
N ARG A 144 -7.77 -5.99 -20.05
CA ARG A 144 -7.29 -5.36 -21.29
C ARG A 144 -7.69 -3.88 -21.40
N GLN A 145 -8.87 -3.52 -20.95
CA GLN A 145 -9.37 -2.14 -20.98
C GLN A 145 -8.63 -1.25 -19.97
N LEU A 146 -8.30 -1.76 -18.78
CA LEU A 146 -7.45 -1.07 -17.81
C LEU A 146 -6.08 -0.75 -18.42
N LEU A 147 -5.47 -1.72 -19.11
CA LEU A 147 -4.18 -1.51 -19.78
C LEU A 147 -4.27 -0.52 -20.93
N ALA A 148 -5.31 -0.61 -21.77
CA ALA A 148 -5.55 0.35 -22.86
C ALA A 148 -5.76 1.79 -22.32
N ALA A 149 -6.41 1.94 -21.19
CA ALA A 149 -6.61 3.23 -20.55
C ALA A 149 -5.31 3.79 -19.95
N LEU A 150 -4.42 2.95 -19.40
CA LEU A 150 -3.07 3.36 -18.98
C LEU A 150 -2.24 3.85 -20.18
N ASP A 151 -2.27 3.13 -21.29
CA ASP A 151 -1.57 3.52 -22.51
C ASP A 151 -2.11 4.85 -23.07
N TYR A 152 -3.44 5.02 -23.05
CA TYR A 152 -4.05 6.31 -23.42
C TYR A 152 -3.58 7.43 -22.47
N LEU A 153 -3.56 7.22 -21.17
CA LEU A 153 -3.13 8.24 -20.20
C LEU A 153 -1.73 8.73 -20.47
N THR A 154 -0.79 7.81 -20.71
CA THR A 154 0.64 8.10 -20.83
C THR A 154 1.03 8.63 -22.22
N GLU A 155 0.32 8.21 -23.26
CA GLU A 155 0.69 8.53 -24.64
C GLU A 155 -0.14 9.65 -25.26
N ARG A 156 -1.45 9.69 -24.99
CA ARG A 156 -2.40 10.50 -25.78
C ARG A 156 -3.20 11.51 -24.96
N SER A 157 -3.32 11.33 -23.62
CA SER A 157 -4.15 12.21 -22.81
C SER A 157 -3.63 13.65 -22.80
N SER A 158 -4.53 14.60 -22.57
CA SER A 158 -4.17 16.02 -22.37
C SER A 158 -3.31 16.26 -21.13
N VAL A 159 -3.30 15.30 -20.20
CA VAL A 159 -2.56 15.37 -18.92
C VAL A 159 -1.29 14.52 -18.92
N ARG A 160 -0.90 13.87 -20.03
CA ARG A 160 0.27 13.00 -20.12
C ARG A 160 1.56 13.62 -19.59
N GLY A 161 1.74 14.92 -19.76
CA GLY A 161 2.91 15.65 -19.25
C GLY A 161 2.99 15.74 -17.70
N ARG A 162 1.94 15.30 -16.99
CA ARG A 162 1.90 15.21 -15.52
C ARG A 162 2.23 13.82 -15.01
N ILE A 163 2.37 12.83 -15.91
CA ILE A 163 2.46 11.41 -15.56
C ILE A 163 3.90 10.93 -15.74
N ASP A 164 4.37 10.16 -14.79
CA ASP A 164 5.54 9.30 -14.94
C ASP A 164 5.06 7.93 -15.43
N SER A 165 5.35 7.62 -16.67
CA SER A 165 4.91 6.37 -17.33
C SER A 165 5.55 5.09 -16.76
N SER A 166 6.56 5.22 -15.91
CA SER A 166 7.16 4.07 -15.22
C SER A 166 6.44 3.72 -13.91
N ARG A 167 5.49 4.55 -13.45
CA ARG A 167 4.84 4.43 -12.15
C ARG A 167 3.33 4.30 -12.29
N LEU A 168 2.87 3.10 -12.62
CA LEU A 168 1.49 2.82 -12.99
C LEU A 168 0.86 1.74 -12.10
N GLY A 169 -0.43 1.91 -11.81
CA GLY A 169 -1.22 0.95 -11.05
C GLY A 169 -2.63 0.79 -11.58
N VAL A 170 -3.30 -0.27 -11.13
CA VAL A 170 -4.67 -0.60 -11.49
C VAL A 170 -5.51 -0.90 -10.27
N MET A 171 -6.78 -0.55 -10.34
CA MET A 171 -7.78 -0.87 -9.34
C MET A 171 -9.10 -1.27 -10.02
N GLY A 172 -9.99 -1.89 -9.27
CA GLY A 172 -11.33 -2.13 -9.78
C GLY A 172 -12.24 -2.78 -8.76
N HIS A 173 -13.55 -2.61 -8.97
CA HIS A 173 -14.59 -3.21 -8.16
C HIS A 173 -15.16 -4.45 -8.84
N SER A 174 -15.42 -5.52 -8.08
CA SER A 174 -16.12 -6.72 -8.55
C SER A 174 -15.42 -7.35 -9.77
N MET A 175 -16.07 -7.47 -10.92
CA MET A 175 -15.42 -7.88 -12.17
C MET A 175 -14.31 -6.93 -12.61
N GLY A 176 -14.36 -5.64 -12.26
CA GLY A 176 -13.24 -4.72 -12.43
C GLY A 176 -12.06 -5.06 -11.52
N GLY A 177 -12.34 -5.56 -10.31
CA GLY A 177 -11.33 -6.09 -9.38
C GLY A 177 -10.66 -7.36 -9.92
N GLY A 178 -11.45 -8.29 -10.46
CA GLY A 178 -10.91 -9.41 -11.24
C GLY A 178 -10.09 -8.95 -12.43
N GLY A 179 -10.55 -7.90 -13.13
CA GLY A 179 -9.83 -7.26 -14.23
C GLY A 179 -8.50 -6.64 -13.81
N SER A 180 -8.39 -6.11 -12.59
CA SER A 180 -7.10 -5.59 -12.10
C SER A 180 -6.07 -6.71 -11.88
N LEU A 181 -6.49 -7.92 -11.49
CA LEU A 181 -5.60 -9.10 -11.44
C LEU A 181 -5.19 -9.56 -12.85
N GLU A 182 -6.13 -9.59 -13.81
CA GLU A 182 -5.82 -9.90 -15.22
C GLU A 182 -4.83 -8.89 -15.84
N ALA A 183 -4.99 -7.61 -15.50
CA ALA A 183 -4.07 -6.56 -15.93
C ALA A 183 -2.68 -6.74 -15.30
N ALA A 184 -2.60 -7.03 -14.01
CA ALA A 184 -1.35 -7.29 -13.31
C ALA A 184 -0.61 -8.54 -13.84
N LYS A 185 -1.36 -9.60 -14.15
CA LYS A 185 -0.85 -10.81 -14.82
C LYS A 185 -0.27 -10.50 -16.20
N SER A 186 -0.95 -9.64 -16.98
CA SER A 186 -0.58 -9.32 -18.35
C SER A 186 0.54 -8.27 -18.45
N ARG A 187 0.71 -7.42 -17.44
CA ARG A 187 1.73 -6.35 -17.37
C ARG A 187 2.46 -6.36 -16.02
N PRO A 188 3.48 -7.23 -15.87
CA PRO A 188 4.25 -7.35 -14.61
C PRO A 188 5.01 -6.07 -14.19
N SER A 189 5.13 -5.09 -15.10
CA SER A 189 5.74 -3.79 -14.80
C SER A 189 4.82 -2.82 -14.03
N LEU A 190 3.57 -3.20 -13.76
CA LEU A 190 2.70 -2.43 -12.88
C LEU A 190 3.25 -2.40 -11.45
N GLN A 191 3.15 -1.23 -10.81
CA GLN A 191 3.69 -1.01 -9.47
C GLN A 191 2.69 -1.34 -8.36
N ALA A 192 1.39 -1.37 -8.67
CA ALA A 192 0.35 -1.74 -7.71
C ALA A 192 -0.92 -2.25 -8.38
N ALA A 193 -1.57 -3.23 -7.75
CA ALA A 193 -2.92 -3.67 -8.07
C ALA A 193 -3.80 -3.66 -6.81
N ILE A 194 -5.02 -3.12 -6.93
CA ILE A 194 -5.96 -3.07 -5.80
C ILE A 194 -7.35 -3.59 -6.23
N PRO A 195 -7.57 -4.91 -6.17
CA PRO A 195 -8.89 -5.52 -6.32
C PRO A 195 -9.81 -5.18 -5.13
N LEU A 196 -10.98 -4.61 -5.40
CA LEU A 196 -12.00 -4.24 -4.42
C LEU A 196 -13.17 -5.22 -4.53
N THR A 197 -13.45 -6.01 -3.49
CA THR A 197 -14.45 -7.08 -3.48
C THR A 197 -14.48 -7.85 -4.82
N PRO A 198 -13.33 -8.41 -5.24
CA PRO A 198 -13.13 -8.86 -6.61
C PRO A 198 -13.93 -10.10 -6.97
N TRP A 199 -14.37 -10.16 -8.22
CA TRP A 199 -14.99 -11.32 -8.83
C TRP A 199 -14.21 -11.80 -10.06
N ASN A 200 -13.85 -13.07 -10.11
CA ASN A 200 -13.30 -13.76 -11.29
C ASN A 200 -13.57 -15.26 -11.18
N LEU A 201 -13.59 -15.96 -12.31
CA LEU A 201 -13.64 -17.43 -12.36
C LEU A 201 -12.27 -18.04 -12.07
N ASP A 202 -11.18 -17.42 -12.54
CA ASP A 202 -9.83 -17.78 -12.18
C ASP A 202 -9.57 -17.45 -10.69
N LYS A 203 -9.04 -18.42 -9.94
CA LYS A 203 -8.78 -18.32 -8.51
C LYS A 203 -7.29 -18.36 -8.18
N SER A 204 -6.43 -18.56 -9.18
CA SER A 204 -5.00 -18.78 -8.98
C SER A 204 -4.19 -17.78 -9.81
N TRP A 205 -3.28 -17.07 -9.18
CA TRP A 205 -2.56 -15.93 -9.75
C TRP A 205 -1.04 -16.06 -9.59
N PRO A 206 -0.44 -17.23 -9.92
CA PRO A 206 1.00 -17.46 -9.72
C PRO A 206 1.89 -16.58 -10.61
N GLU A 207 1.34 -15.99 -11.67
CA GLU A 207 2.05 -15.10 -12.58
C GLU A 207 2.09 -13.65 -12.12
N VAL A 208 1.28 -13.28 -11.11
CA VAL A 208 1.20 -11.90 -10.63
C VAL A 208 2.36 -11.59 -9.72
N SER A 209 3.30 -10.79 -10.19
CA SER A 209 4.43 -10.26 -9.40
C SER A 209 4.21 -8.82 -8.92
N THR A 210 3.15 -8.18 -9.37
CA THR A 210 2.77 -6.82 -8.97
C THR A 210 2.34 -6.79 -7.49
N PRO A 211 2.84 -5.85 -6.67
CA PRO A 211 2.35 -5.63 -5.32
C PRO A 211 0.83 -5.48 -5.29
N THR A 212 0.14 -6.34 -4.53
CA THR A 212 -1.32 -6.47 -4.61
C THR A 212 -2.00 -6.42 -3.25
N LEU A 213 -2.92 -5.45 -3.06
CA LEU A 213 -3.80 -5.33 -1.89
C LEU A 213 -5.23 -5.70 -2.28
N ILE A 214 -5.74 -6.81 -1.78
CA ILE A 214 -7.10 -7.30 -2.04
C ILE A 214 -8.03 -6.89 -0.89
N PHE A 215 -9.15 -6.27 -1.23
CA PHE A 215 -10.22 -6.00 -0.27
C PHE A 215 -11.32 -7.06 -0.38
N GLY A 216 -11.65 -7.71 0.74
CA GLY A 216 -12.85 -8.51 0.92
C GLY A 216 -13.90 -7.73 1.72
N ALA A 217 -15.10 -8.30 1.88
CA ALA A 217 -16.15 -7.81 2.75
C ALA A 217 -16.87 -9.00 3.38
N ASP A 218 -17.02 -9.00 4.71
CA ASP A 218 -17.56 -10.13 5.49
C ASP A 218 -19.00 -10.52 5.11
N GLY A 219 -19.81 -9.54 4.72
CA GLY A 219 -21.19 -9.72 4.25
C GLY A 219 -21.34 -9.77 2.73
N ASP A 220 -20.28 -10.07 1.97
CA ASP A 220 -20.37 -10.19 0.51
C ASP A 220 -21.10 -11.44 0.08
N THR A 221 -22.33 -11.30 -0.43
CA THR A 221 -23.15 -12.38 -0.95
C THR A 221 -23.07 -12.55 -2.47
N VAL A 222 -22.35 -11.66 -3.19
CA VAL A 222 -22.16 -11.71 -4.64
C VAL A 222 -20.84 -12.38 -5.00
N ALA A 223 -19.77 -11.98 -4.30
CA ALA A 223 -18.43 -12.58 -4.38
C ALA A 223 -17.94 -12.97 -2.98
N PRO A 224 -18.56 -13.99 -2.35
CA PRO A 224 -18.21 -14.37 -0.99
C PRO A 224 -16.71 -14.54 -0.81
N VAL A 225 -16.16 -14.02 0.28
CA VAL A 225 -14.70 -13.96 0.52
C VAL A 225 -14.05 -15.33 0.41
N ALA A 226 -14.67 -16.37 0.96
CA ALA A 226 -14.16 -17.74 0.93
C ALA A 226 -14.02 -18.35 -0.48
N SER A 227 -14.75 -17.81 -1.48
CA SER A 227 -14.71 -18.30 -2.86
C SER A 227 -14.06 -17.30 -3.84
N HIS A 228 -13.72 -16.09 -3.40
CA HIS A 228 -13.14 -15.03 -4.24
C HIS A 228 -11.91 -14.37 -3.61
N ALA A 229 -12.09 -13.39 -2.73
CA ALA A 229 -10.97 -12.57 -2.23
C ALA A 229 -9.89 -13.38 -1.50
N GLU A 230 -10.26 -14.36 -0.68
CA GLU A 230 -9.29 -15.24 0.00
C GLU A 230 -8.53 -16.18 -0.95
N PRO A 231 -9.19 -16.94 -1.85
CA PRO A 231 -8.49 -17.71 -2.87
C PRO A 231 -7.58 -16.83 -3.75
N PHE A 232 -8.00 -15.61 -4.10
CA PHE A 232 -7.17 -14.71 -4.89
C PHE A 232 -5.90 -14.32 -4.14
N TYR A 233 -6.02 -13.94 -2.85
CA TYR A 233 -4.86 -13.65 -2.01
C TYR A 233 -3.94 -14.87 -1.85
N SER A 234 -4.52 -16.03 -1.59
CA SER A 234 -3.75 -17.28 -1.42
C SER A 234 -3.08 -17.73 -2.71
N GLY A 235 -3.67 -17.43 -3.87
CA GLY A 235 -3.16 -17.75 -5.20
C GLY A 235 -2.02 -16.85 -5.68
N LEU A 236 -1.78 -15.70 -5.02
CA LEU A 236 -0.61 -14.86 -5.30
C LEU A 236 0.67 -15.53 -4.80
N PRO A 237 1.82 -15.35 -5.49
CA PRO A 237 3.11 -15.87 -5.03
C PRO A 237 3.49 -15.34 -3.63
N SER A 238 4.08 -16.19 -2.80
CA SER A 238 4.50 -15.79 -1.44
C SER A 238 5.63 -14.75 -1.42
N GLY A 239 6.40 -14.66 -2.50
CA GLY A 239 7.46 -13.67 -2.67
C GLY A 239 6.98 -12.31 -3.20
N THR A 240 5.71 -12.19 -3.59
CA THR A 240 5.12 -10.91 -4.00
C THR A 240 4.67 -10.15 -2.75
N ASP A 241 4.91 -8.83 -2.71
CA ASP A 241 4.29 -7.96 -1.71
C ASP A 241 2.78 -8.03 -1.87
N ARG A 242 2.10 -8.58 -0.86
CA ARG A 242 0.66 -8.83 -0.92
C ARG A 242 -0.01 -8.61 0.41
N ALA A 243 -1.24 -8.09 0.35
CA ALA A 243 -2.09 -7.94 1.52
C ALA A 243 -3.54 -8.31 1.19
N TYR A 244 -4.25 -8.79 2.18
CA TYR A 244 -5.68 -9.02 2.19
C TYR A 244 -6.28 -8.24 3.35
N LEU A 245 -7.28 -7.42 3.07
CA LEU A 245 -8.04 -6.69 4.07
C LEU A 245 -9.52 -7.04 3.90
N GLU A 246 -10.10 -7.69 4.91
CA GLU A 246 -11.52 -7.94 4.98
C GLU A 246 -12.21 -6.81 5.76
N LEU A 247 -13.16 -6.16 5.10
CA LEU A 247 -13.97 -5.10 5.72
C LEU A 247 -15.02 -5.74 6.62
N ASN A 248 -15.16 -5.21 7.85
CA ASN A 248 -16.16 -5.63 8.81
C ASN A 248 -17.48 -4.87 8.60
N ASN A 249 -18.62 -5.56 8.75
CA ASN A 249 -19.97 -5.03 8.52
C ASN A 249 -20.11 -4.39 7.12
N ALA A 250 -19.55 -5.03 6.11
CA ALA A 250 -19.47 -4.55 4.75
C ALA A 250 -20.12 -5.53 3.75
N THR A 251 -20.47 -5.03 2.58
CA THR A 251 -21.09 -5.83 1.51
C THR A 251 -20.30 -5.69 0.22
N HIS A 252 -20.67 -6.48 -0.79
CA HIS A 252 -20.11 -6.38 -2.15
C HIS A 252 -20.06 -4.94 -2.68
N PHE A 253 -21.02 -4.12 -2.31
CA PHE A 253 -21.19 -2.75 -2.81
C PHE A 253 -20.56 -1.68 -1.92
N SER A 254 -19.88 -2.05 -0.84
CA SER A 254 -19.16 -1.10 0.00
C SER A 254 -18.14 -0.24 -0.76
N PRO A 255 -17.45 -0.75 -1.81
CA PRO A 255 -16.59 0.09 -2.65
C PRO A 255 -17.32 1.11 -3.55
N ASN A 256 -18.64 1.03 -3.69
CA ASN A 256 -19.41 1.95 -4.53
C ASN A 256 -19.79 3.25 -3.83
N SER A 257 -19.39 3.44 -2.59
CA SER A 257 -19.61 4.66 -1.81
C SER A 257 -18.34 5.06 -1.06
N SER A 258 -18.26 6.34 -0.66
CA SER A 258 -17.10 6.83 0.07
C SER A 258 -16.89 6.04 1.36
N ASN A 259 -15.73 5.39 1.47
CA ASN A 259 -15.34 4.54 2.58
C ASN A 259 -13.92 4.91 3.03
N THR A 260 -13.78 5.31 4.30
CA THR A 260 -12.51 5.78 4.85
C THR A 260 -11.47 4.67 4.92
N THR A 261 -11.87 3.44 5.27
CA THR A 261 -10.95 2.29 5.38
C THR A 261 -10.41 1.91 4.00
N ILE A 262 -11.27 1.79 2.98
CA ILE A 262 -10.84 1.54 1.60
C ILE A 262 -9.85 2.62 1.14
N ALA A 263 -10.21 3.90 1.34
CA ALA A 263 -9.36 5.00 0.88
C ALA A 263 -8.00 5.03 1.60
N LYS A 264 -7.99 4.91 2.93
CA LYS A 264 -6.79 4.91 3.76
C LYS A 264 -5.78 3.87 3.29
N TYR A 265 -6.20 2.62 3.17
CA TYR A 265 -5.30 1.53 2.79
C TYR A 265 -4.94 1.55 1.30
N SER A 266 -5.86 1.99 0.43
CA SER A 266 -5.53 2.23 -0.99
C SER A 266 -4.49 3.34 -1.14
N ILE A 267 -4.64 4.47 -0.46
CA ILE A 267 -3.65 5.57 -0.46
C ILE A 267 -2.30 5.04 0.03
N SER A 268 -2.28 4.34 1.17
CA SER A 268 -1.04 3.84 1.76
C SER A 268 -0.33 2.84 0.83
N TRP A 269 -1.07 1.93 0.20
CA TRP A 269 -0.54 0.96 -0.76
C TRP A 269 0.01 1.63 -2.02
N LEU A 270 -0.76 2.53 -2.64
CA LEU A 270 -0.34 3.24 -3.83
C LEU A 270 0.89 4.11 -3.57
N LYS A 271 0.94 4.83 -2.44
CA LYS A 271 2.10 5.62 -2.04
C LYS A 271 3.34 4.75 -1.82
N ARG A 272 3.17 3.62 -1.13
CA ARG A 272 4.27 2.71 -0.85
C ARG A 272 4.86 2.12 -2.13
N PHE A 273 4.04 1.70 -3.08
CA PHE A 273 4.50 0.93 -4.23
C PHE A 273 4.62 1.72 -5.54
N ILE A 274 3.77 2.72 -5.79
CA ILE A 274 3.87 3.58 -6.97
C ILE A 274 4.89 4.70 -6.74
N ASP A 275 4.87 5.33 -5.56
CA ASP A 275 5.78 6.43 -5.23
C ASP A 275 7.04 5.95 -4.49
N ASN A 276 7.15 4.64 -4.18
CA ASN A 276 8.19 4.06 -3.32
C ASN A 276 8.35 4.85 -2.00
N ASP A 277 7.25 5.39 -1.48
CA ASP A 277 7.24 6.26 -0.31
C ASP A 277 7.14 5.43 0.98
N THR A 278 8.30 5.14 1.55
CA THR A 278 8.41 4.31 2.77
C THR A 278 7.79 4.97 4.00
N ARG A 279 7.47 6.27 3.97
CA ARG A 279 6.76 6.96 5.06
C ARG A 279 5.36 6.39 5.27
N TYR A 280 4.78 5.74 4.26
CA TYR A 280 3.47 5.09 4.34
C TYR A 280 3.51 3.66 4.87
N GLU A 281 4.71 3.05 5.01
CA GLU A 281 4.88 1.72 5.56
C GLU A 281 4.26 1.58 6.96
N GLN A 282 4.34 2.61 7.79
CA GLN A 282 3.78 2.65 9.15
C GLN A 282 2.27 2.37 9.22
N PHE A 283 1.53 2.49 8.12
CA PHE A 283 0.09 2.21 8.05
C PHE A 283 -0.23 0.81 7.54
N LEU A 284 0.77 0.11 7.03
CA LEU A 284 0.69 -1.23 6.45
C LEU A 284 1.39 -2.26 7.33
N CYS A 285 2.49 -1.86 7.99
CA CYS A 285 3.31 -2.69 8.86
C CYS A 285 3.66 -1.94 10.17
N PRO A 286 3.49 -2.56 11.36
CA PRO A 286 3.00 -3.92 11.57
C PRO A 286 1.56 -4.09 11.08
N LEU A 287 1.18 -5.34 10.73
CA LEU A 287 -0.15 -5.63 10.17
C LEU A 287 -1.27 -5.00 11.02
N PRO A 288 -2.20 -4.28 10.40
CA PRO A 288 -3.37 -3.73 11.06
C PRO A 288 -4.16 -4.81 11.83
N ARG A 289 -4.68 -4.46 12.99
CA ARG A 289 -5.46 -5.39 13.81
C ARG A 289 -6.95 -5.31 13.47
N PRO A 290 -7.72 -6.38 13.72
CA PRO A 290 -9.17 -6.34 13.67
C PRO A 290 -9.75 -5.16 14.46
N SER A 291 -10.82 -4.57 13.94
CA SER A 291 -11.45 -3.36 14.48
C SER A 291 -12.93 -3.30 14.08
N LEU A 292 -13.62 -2.20 14.38
CA LEU A 292 -15.00 -1.99 13.94
C LEU A 292 -15.15 -1.94 12.40
N THR A 293 -14.08 -1.69 11.65
CA THR A 293 -14.11 -1.57 10.19
C THR A 293 -13.23 -2.61 9.47
N ILE A 294 -12.46 -3.39 10.19
CA ILE A 294 -11.58 -4.44 9.68
C ILE A 294 -11.90 -5.74 10.40
N GLU A 295 -12.39 -6.73 9.68
CA GLU A 295 -12.58 -8.09 10.20
C GLU A 295 -11.24 -8.80 10.28
N GLU A 296 -10.47 -8.77 9.19
CA GLU A 296 -9.17 -9.40 9.11
C GLU A 296 -8.19 -8.59 8.25
N TYR A 297 -6.89 -8.66 8.60
CA TYR A 297 -5.81 -8.21 7.75
C TYR A 297 -4.70 -9.26 7.71
N ARG A 298 -4.35 -9.72 6.53
CA ARG A 298 -3.23 -10.64 6.25
C ARG A 298 -2.24 -9.96 5.28
N GLY A 299 -0.97 -10.28 5.39
CA GLY A 299 0.05 -9.75 4.48
C GLY A 299 1.46 -10.14 4.91
N ASN A 300 2.42 -9.82 4.08
CA ASN A 300 3.82 -9.86 4.44
C ASN A 300 4.28 -8.51 4.99
N CYS A 301 5.17 -8.53 5.98
CA CYS A 301 5.78 -7.36 6.61
C CYS A 301 7.23 -7.68 7.03
N PRO A 302 8.19 -6.76 6.86
CA PRO A 302 8.04 -5.50 6.10
C PRO A 302 7.89 -5.77 4.61
N HIS A 303 7.36 -4.78 3.87
CA HIS A 303 7.31 -4.88 2.42
C HIS A 303 8.71 -4.67 1.81
N GLY A 304 9.00 -5.38 0.72
CA GLY A 304 10.24 -5.24 -0.04
C GLY A 304 10.46 -3.81 -0.58
N SER A 305 11.71 -3.44 -0.72
CA SER A 305 12.13 -2.16 -1.34
C SER A 305 12.37 -2.35 -2.82
#